data_cbefcc4815b2cb8eb36a2e464e3d96c8
#
_entry.id   cbefcc4815b2cb8eb36a2e464e3d96c8
#
_cell.length_a   1.000
_cell.length_b   1.000
_cell.length_c   1.000
_cell.angle_alpha   90.00
_cell.angle_beta   90.00
_cell.angle_gamma   90.00
#
_symmetry.space_group_name_H-M   'P 1'
#
loop_
_entity.id
_entity.type
_entity.pdbx_description
1 polymer ?
#
loop_
_entity_poly.entity_id
_entity_poly.type
_entity_poly.pdbx_seq_one_letter_code
_entity_poly.pdbx_strand_id
1 'polypeptide(L)'
;KSNNQSDRRAFLRFLAASPVVGALSGLDFAGAANDFGEHIANAADAIDIFDLKVTAKDILPTAHYGYLATGVNGDATLRANRSAFDKYYLRSRRLVDVSNIDTTVNILGEDWPSPIIMCPVGSHKAFHSDGEIGSARAARSRNVLQILSSVSSTPIEDVASARGEPIWYQLYPTGRWDITQRLLHRAENAGCPAVVLTVDLPARGSARNTLQRAMRRDTRDCAVCHENPDVAGRPKPMYADIEMTAEEFSQSALTWEFLDRMRNETKMKILVKGIV
;
A
#
# COMPACT_ATOMS: atom_id res chain seq x y z
N LYS A 1 40.33 -2.69 43.34
CA LYS A 1 39.23 -3.03 42.41
C LYS A 1 37.83 -2.91 43.01
N SER A 2 37.63 -2.18 44.13
CA SER A 2 36.32 -2.11 44.85
C SER A 2 35.56 -0.78 44.69
N ASN A 3 36.09 0.24 44.01
CA ASN A 3 35.43 1.54 43.91
C ASN A 3 34.36 1.68 42.81
N ASN A 4 34.35 0.80 41.83
CA ASN A 4 33.48 0.97 40.66
C ASN A 4 32.00 0.53 40.88
N GLN A 5 31.72 -0.28 41.91
CA GLN A 5 30.33 -0.70 42.22
C GLN A 5 29.61 0.31 43.12
N SER A 6 30.32 1.02 44.00
CA SER A 6 29.76 2.08 44.84
C SER A 6 29.31 3.27 44.04
N ASP A 7 30.12 3.68 43.06
CA ASP A 7 29.85 4.84 42.20
C ASP A 7 28.69 4.59 41.23
N ARG A 8 28.59 3.36 40.71
CA ARG A 8 27.44 2.95 39.87
C ARG A 8 26.13 2.93 40.65
N ARG A 9 26.15 2.45 41.91
CA ARG A 9 24.98 2.46 42.77
C ARG A 9 24.59 3.88 43.21
N ALA A 10 25.56 4.75 43.49
CA ALA A 10 25.32 6.14 43.80
C ALA A 10 24.71 6.90 42.61
N PHE A 11 25.24 6.67 41.40
CA PHE A 11 24.71 7.22 40.18
C PHE A 11 23.27 6.75 39.87
N LEU A 12 22.99 5.47 40.04
CA LEU A 12 21.62 4.93 39.85
C LEU A 12 20.61 5.46 40.88
N ARG A 13 21.05 5.68 42.14
CA ARG A 13 20.23 6.34 43.18
C ARG A 13 19.97 7.80 42.88
N PHE A 14 20.97 8.51 42.34
CA PHE A 14 20.83 9.90 41.90
C PHE A 14 19.84 10.02 40.76
N LEU A 15 19.89 9.12 39.76
CA LEU A 15 18.94 9.07 38.69
C LEU A 15 17.51 8.74 39.19
N ALA A 16 17.37 7.77 40.10
CA ALA A 16 16.06 7.38 40.66
C ALA A 16 15.44 8.47 41.55
N ALA A 17 16.24 9.33 42.17
CA ALA A 17 15.82 10.48 42.99
C ALA A 17 15.62 11.77 42.19
N SER A 18 15.91 11.76 40.88
CA SER A 18 15.75 12.94 40.03
C SER A 18 14.28 13.23 39.80
N PRO A 19 13.77 14.46 40.01
CA PRO A 19 12.40 14.83 39.70
C PRO A 19 12.06 14.68 38.21
N VAL A 20 13.05 14.65 37.33
CA VAL A 20 12.89 14.38 35.90
C VAL A 20 12.51 12.91 35.66
N VAL A 21 13.08 11.95 36.43
CA VAL A 21 12.71 10.53 36.33
C VAL A 21 11.33 10.29 36.95
N GLY A 22 10.96 10.99 38.02
CA GLY A 22 9.62 10.94 38.60
C GLY A 22 8.55 11.52 37.69
N ALA A 23 8.86 12.53 36.91
CA ALA A 23 7.96 13.07 35.88
C ALA A 23 7.83 12.14 34.65
N LEU A 24 8.86 11.34 34.36
CA LEU A 24 8.86 10.35 33.27
C LEU A 24 8.21 9.03 33.66
N SER A 25 8.09 8.71 34.97
CA SER A 25 7.44 7.48 35.46
C SER A 25 5.90 7.50 35.32
N GLY A 26 5.31 8.67 35.01
CA GLY A 26 3.90 8.81 34.65
C GLY A 26 3.64 8.71 33.12
N LEU A 27 4.70 8.68 32.33
CA LEU A 27 4.61 8.43 30.91
C LEU A 27 4.68 6.92 30.69
N ASP A 28 3.57 6.36 30.22
CA ASP A 28 3.45 4.93 29.92
C ASP A 28 4.25 4.60 28.64
N PHE A 29 5.59 4.48 28.78
CA PHE A 29 6.48 4.11 27.69
C PHE A 29 6.19 2.73 27.11
N ALA A 30 5.44 1.90 27.81
CA ALA A 30 5.04 0.57 27.30
C ALA A 30 3.91 0.66 26.27
N GLY A 31 3.09 1.72 26.30
CA GLY A 31 2.05 1.99 25.30
C GLY A 31 2.57 2.78 24.09
N ALA A 32 3.67 3.53 24.24
CA ALA A 32 4.19 4.42 23.21
C ALA A 32 4.97 3.69 22.08
N ALA A 33 5.25 2.41 22.21
CA ALA A 33 6.08 1.68 21.24
C ALA A 33 5.36 1.36 19.91
N ASN A 34 4.06 1.66 19.76
CA ASN A 34 3.28 1.25 18.59
C ASN A 34 2.40 2.32 17.92
N ASP A 35 2.33 3.54 18.44
CA ASP A 35 1.57 4.63 17.82
C ASP A 35 2.50 5.83 17.60
N PHE A 36 3.40 5.72 16.62
CA PHE A 36 4.11 6.86 16.09
C PHE A 36 3.13 7.67 15.23
N GLY A 37 3.01 8.95 15.51
CA GLY A 37 2.21 9.89 14.74
C GLY A 37 1.25 10.69 15.61
N GLU A 38 1.01 11.91 15.19
CA GLU A 38 0.09 12.85 15.80
C GLU A 38 -1.02 13.22 14.81
N HIS A 39 -2.17 13.65 15.35
CA HIS A 39 -3.23 14.19 14.50
C HIS A 39 -2.79 15.54 13.92
N ILE A 40 -2.88 15.68 12.60
CA ILE A 40 -2.47 16.89 11.87
C ILE A 40 -3.68 17.52 11.13
N ALA A 41 -3.68 18.83 11.03
CA ALA A 41 -4.70 19.56 10.29
C ALA A 41 -4.46 19.56 8.78
N ASN A 42 -3.19 19.61 8.36
CA ASN A 42 -2.81 19.60 6.96
C ASN A 42 -1.73 18.55 6.71
N ALA A 43 -1.75 17.94 5.53
CA ALA A 43 -0.74 16.96 5.14
C ALA A 43 0.70 17.55 5.11
N ALA A 44 0.82 18.87 4.93
CA ALA A 44 2.10 19.57 4.97
C ALA A 44 2.74 19.64 6.37
N ASP A 45 1.92 19.46 7.43
CA ASP A 45 2.36 19.47 8.82
C ASP A 45 2.91 18.11 9.28
N ALA A 46 2.76 17.06 8.43
CA ALA A 46 3.24 15.73 8.75
C ALA A 46 4.75 15.69 8.91
N ILE A 47 5.23 15.21 10.05
CA ILE A 47 6.64 14.91 10.30
C ILE A 47 7.02 13.61 9.58
N ASP A 48 6.12 12.64 9.61
CA ASP A 48 6.26 11.38 8.88
C ASP A 48 4.89 10.82 8.43
N ILE A 49 4.91 9.64 7.79
CA ILE A 49 3.70 9.00 7.28
C ILE A 49 2.75 8.50 8.38
N PHE A 50 3.20 8.39 9.63
CA PHE A 50 2.37 7.90 10.73
C PHE A 50 1.39 8.97 11.22
N ASP A 51 1.72 10.25 11.07
CA ASP A 51 0.80 11.37 11.31
C ASP A 51 -0.40 11.26 10.37
N LEU A 52 -0.15 10.92 9.09
CA LEU A 52 -1.21 10.68 8.12
C LEU A 52 -2.09 9.47 8.53
N LYS A 53 -1.49 8.43 9.12
CA LYS A 53 -2.24 7.26 9.59
C LYS A 53 -3.18 7.60 10.73
N VAL A 54 -2.73 8.39 11.71
CA VAL A 54 -3.55 8.83 12.85
C VAL A 54 -4.73 9.67 12.35
N THR A 55 -4.45 10.66 11.52
CA THR A 55 -5.46 11.55 10.94
C THR A 55 -6.45 10.78 10.07
N ALA A 56 -5.99 9.84 9.24
CA ALA A 56 -6.86 9.02 8.41
C ALA A 56 -7.81 8.14 9.24
N LYS A 57 -7.37 7.65 10.40
CA LYS A 57 -8.22 6.86 11.32
C LYS A 57 -9.41 7.66 11.84
N ASP A 58 -9.22 8.95 12.07
CA ASP A 58 -10.26 9.82 12.62
C ASP A 58 -11.22 10.32 11.53
N ILE A 59 -10.73 10.54 10.32
CA ILE A 59 -11.50 11.09 9.20
C ILE A 59 -12.24 9.99 8.44
N LEU A 60 -11.58 8.86 8.18
CA LEU A 60 -12.15 7.83 7.33
C LEU A 60 -13.26 7.04 8.04
N PRO A 61 -14.27 6.64 7.28
CA PRO A 61 -15.25 5.68 7.75
C PRO A 61 -14.62 4.40 8.27
N THR A 62 -15.20 3.82 9.33
CA THR A 62 -14.62 2.66 10.04
C THR A 62 -14.29 1.49 9.11
N ALA A 63 -15.19 1.15 8.17
CA ALA A 63 -14.94 0.06 7.22
C ALA A 63 -13.84 0.41 6.20
N HIS A 64 -13.80 1.67 5.74
CA HIS A 64 -12.78 2.12 4.79
C HIS A 64 -11.39 2.16 5.44
N TYR A 65 -11.28 2.73 6.64
CA TYR A 65 -10.04 2.67 7.39
C TYR A 65 -9.63 1.22 7.69
N GLY A 66 -10.60 0.36 8.06
CA GLY A 66 -10.36 -1.06 8.28
C GLY A 66 -9.77 -1.77 7.05
N TYR A 67 -10.17 -1.37 5.84
CA TYR A 67 -9.58 -1.93 4.62
C TYR A 67 -8.08 -1.60 4.50
N LEU A 68 -7.67 -0.39 4.83
CA LEU A 68 -6.26 0.04 4.79
C LEU A 68 -5.42 -0.55 5.93
N ALA A 69 -5.98 -0.58 7.14
CA ALA A 69 -5.23 -0.77 8.36
C ALA A 69 -5.15 -2.23 8.83
N THR A 70 -5.80 -3.18 8.12
CA THR A 70 -5.87 -4.57 8.57
C THR A 70 -5.31 -5.54 7.54
N GLY A 71 -4.76 -6.65 8.03
CA GLY A 71 -4.28 -7.77 7.24
C GLY A 71 -5.23 -8.98 7.28
N VAL A 72 -4.69 -10.16 7.00
CA VAL A 72 -5.42 -11.42 7.03
C VAL A 72 -5.37 -12.05 8.43
N ASN A 73 -6.36 -12.87 8.74
CA ASN A 73 -6.52 -13.58 10.01
C ASN A 73 -6.35 -12.64 11.23
N GLY A 74 -5.32 -12.85 12.04
CA GLY A 74 -4.98 -12.06 13.22
C GLY A 74 -3.89 -11.01 12.98
N ASP A 75 -3.68 -10.55 11.74
CA ASP A 75 -2.73 -9.49 11.36
C ASP A 75 -1.24 -9.84 11.66
N ALA A 76 -0.89 -11.12 11.77
CA ALA A 76 0.48 -11.53 12.09
C ALA A 76 1.48 -11.09 11.01
N THR A 77 1.15 -11.34 9.74
CA THR A 77 1.99 -10.91 8.60
C THR A 77 2.05 -9.39 8.48
N LEU A 78 0.94 -8.69 8.73
CA LEU A 78 0.91 -7.23 8.75
C LEU A 78 1.91 -6.66 9.79
N ARG A 79 1.91 -7.22 11.00
CA ARG A 79 2.90 -6.83 12.03
C ARG A 79 4.32 -7.20 11.63
N ALA A 80 4.53 -8.40 11.07
CA ALA A 80 5.84 -8.86 10.63
C ALA A 80 6.41 -7.97 9.50
N ASN A 81 5.59 -7.54 8.55
CA ASN A 81 5.99 -6.62 7.50
C ASN A 81 6.55 -5.30 8.06
N ARG A 82 6.01 -4.82 9.18
CA ARG A 82 6.52 -3.62 9.86
C ARG A 82 7.81 -3.93 10.64
N SER A 83 7.78 -4.91 11.53
CA SER A 83 8.90 -5.23 12.41
C SER A 83 10.12 -5.82 11.68
N ALA A 84 9.96 -6.28 10.44
CA ALA A 84 11.09 -6.76 9.66
C ALA A 84 12.14 -5.66 9.41
N PHE A 85 11.71 -4.39 9.27
CA PHE A 85 12.63 -3.28 9.08
C PHE A 85 13.55 -3.05 10.29
N ASP A 86 13.12 -3.42 11.50
CA ASP A 86 13.93 -3.28 12.74
C ASP A 86 15.17 -4.20 12.73
N LYS A 87 15.25 -5.16 11.81
CA LYS A 87 16.38 -6.06 11.64
C LYS A 87 17.47 -5.51 10.72
N TYR A 88 17.22 -4.39 10.05
CA TYR A 88 18.15 -3.79 9.11
C TYR A 88 18.65 -2.45 9.63
N TYR A 89 19.96 -2.23 9.54
CA TYR A 89 20.61 -1.02 10.00
C TYR A 89 21.39 -0.37 8.87
N LEU A 90 21.30 0.95 8.76
CA LEU A 90 22.10 1.72 7.82
C LEU A 90 23.50 1.94 8.41
N ARG A 91 24.52 1.38 7.76
CA ARG A 91 25.90 1.66 8.09
C ARG A 91 26.32 3.01 7.51
N SER A 92 26.18 4.06 8.29
CA SER A 92 26.55 5.41 7.86
C SER A 92 28.04 5.51 7.54
N ARG A 93 28.36 6.10 6.40
CA ARG A 93 29.73 6.54 6.08
C ARG A 93 29.92 7.96 6.59
N ARG A 94 31.12 8.27 7.09
CA ARG A 94 31.50 9.61 7.55
C ARG A 94 32.52 10.22 6.61
N LEU A 95 32.62 11.58 6.61
CA LEU A 95 33.55 12.35 5.80
C LEU A 95 33.43 12.01 4.28
N VAL A 96 32.21 11.85 3.83
CA VAL A 96 31.85 11.70 2.40
C VAL A 96 31.13 12.97 1.97
N ASP A 97 31.52 13.52 0.83
CA ASP A 97 30.82 14.66 0.25
C ASP A 97 29.40 14.22 -0.17
N VAL A 98 28.38 14.87 0.37
CA VAL A 98 26.97 14.65 0.10
C VAL A 98 26.28 15.93 -0.39
N SER A 99 27.03 16.87 -0.92
CA SER A 99 26.50 18.12 -1.49
C SER A 99 25.60 17.89 -2.71
N ASN A 100 25.85 16.80 -3.44
CA ASN A 100 25.05 16.36 -4.56
C ASN A 100 24.68 14.88 -4.39
N ILE A 101 23.41 14.63 -4.05
CA ILE A 101 22.88 13.28 -3.89
C ILE A 101 22.11 12.91 -5.16
N ASP A 102 22.55 11.85 -5.83
CA ASP A 102 21.82 11.23 -6.93
C ASP A 102 21.05 10.01 -6.42
N THR A 103 19.72 10.05 -6.54
CA THR A 103 18.81 8.96 -6.19
C THR A 103 18.19 8.30 -7.41
N THR A 104 18.64 8.65 -8.61
CA THR A 104 18.10 8.08 -9.86
C THR A 104 18.33 6.57 -9.93
N VAL A 105 17.33 5.87 -10.45
CA VAL A 105 17.39 4.43 -10.68
C VAL A 105 16.84 4.10 -12.06
N ASN A 106 17.46 3.12 -12.72
CA ASN A 106 16.89 2.55 -13.94
C ASN A 106 16.01 1.35 -13.58
N ILE A 107 14.73 1.42 -13.93
CA ILE A 107 13.78 0.34 -13.71
C ILE A 107 13.22 -0.10 -15.05
N LEU A 108 13.55 -1.31 -15.47
CA LEU A 108 13.14 -1.90 -16.74
C LEU A 108 13.46 -1.02 -17.97
N GLY A 109 14.58 -0.29 -17.94
CA GLY A 109 15.03 0.56 -19.05
C GLY A 109 14.47 1.98 -19.02
N GLU A 110 13.74 2.36 -17.97
CA GLU A 110 13.25 3.72 -17.72
C GLU A 110 13.96 4.32 -16.51
N ASP A 111 14.39 5.57 -16.62
CA ASP A 111 15.08 6.28 -15.56
C ASP A 111 14.08 7.05 -14.68
N TRP A 112 14.15 6.80 -13.38
CA TRP A 112 13.31 7.42 -12.37
C TRP A 112 14.14 8.21 -11.37
N PRO A 113 13.67 9.37 -10.90
CA PRO A 113 14.44 10.24 -10.00
C PRO A 113 14.67 9.63 -8.61
N SER A 114 13.95 8.57 -8.26
CA SER A 114 14.12 7.85 -7.00
C SER A 114 13.60 6.42 -7.09
N PRO A 115 14.03 5.50 -6.21
CA PRO A 115 13.53 4.13 -6.15
C PRO A 115 12.13 4.01 -5.52
N ILE A 116 11.48 5.12 -5.16
CA ILE A 116 10.16 5.13 -4.55
C ILE A 116 9.09 5.00 -5.63
N ILE A 117 8.21 4.02 -5.46
CA ILE A 117 7.13 3.70 -6.40
C ILE A 117 5.79 3.76 -5.67
N MET A 118 4.77 4.33 -6.30
CA MET A 118 3.40 4.25 -5.81
C MET A 118 2.81 2.88 -6.13
N CYS A 119 2.73 2.03 -5.10
CA CYS A 119 2.22 0.67 -5.20
C CYS A 119 0.73 0.62 -5.59
N PRO A 120 0.29 -0.47 -6.24
CA PRO A 120 -1.10 -0.64 -6.61
C PRO A 120 -1.97 -0.84 -5.36
N VAL A 121 -2.92 0.06 -5.15
CA VAL A 121 -3.98 -0.02 -4.14
C VAL A 121 -5.32 0.14 -4.84
N GLY A 122 -6.27 -0.73 -4.53
CA GLY A 122 -7.61 -0.65 -5.10
C GLY A 122 -8.50 0.37 -4.38
N SER A 123 -9.53 0.82 -5.08
CA SER A 123 -10.65 1.56 -4.48
C SER A 123 -10.28 2.87 -3.80
N HIS A 124 -9.45 3.71 -4.41
CA HIS A 124 -9.03 4.99 -3.81
C HIS A 124 -10.21 5.93 -3.49
N LYS A 125 -11.33 5.86 -4.24
CA LYS A 125 -12.53 6.63 -3.91
C LYS A 125 -13.17 6.26 -2.56
N ALA A 126 -12.80 5.11 -1.99
CA ALA A 126 -13.17 4.78 -0.61
C ALA A 126 -12.47 5.67 0.43
N PHE A 127 -11.38 6.34 0.06
CA PHE A 127 -10.54 7.14 0.96
C PHE A 127 -10.62 8.62 0.66
N HIS A 128 -10.78 8.99 -0.61
CA HIS A 128 -10.90 10.39 -1.04
C HIS A 128 -11.68 10.45 -2.35
N SER A 129 -12.50 11.50 -2.52
CA SER A 129 -13.34 11.69 -3.72
C SER A 129 -12.55 11.73 -5.04
N ASP A 130 -11.34 12.29 -5.02
CA ASP A 130 -10.47 12.32 -6.22
C ASP A 130 -9.97 10.93 -6.64
N GLY A 131 -9.98 9.96 -5.74
CA GLY A 131 -9.59 8.60 -6.02
C GLY A 131 -8.19 8.48 -6.63
N GLU A 132 -8.06 7.66 -7.65
CA GLU A 132 -6.79 7.43 -8.35
C GLU A 132 -6.31 8.64 -9.18
N ILE A 133 -7.20 9.58 -9.51
CA ILE A 133 -6.81 10.85 -10.15
C ILE A 133 -5.96 11.70 -9.22
N GLY A 134 -6.32 11.76 -7.92
CA GLY A 134 -5.50 12.45 -6.92
C GLY A 134 -4.10 11.84 -6.81
N SER A 135 -4.02 10.52 -6.78
CA SER A 135 -2.75 9.80 -6.78
C SER A 135 -1.94 10.03 -8.06
N ALA A 136 -2.59 10.06 -9.23
CA ALA A 136 -1.92 10.32 -10.51
C ALA A 136 -1.32 11.73 -10.57
N ARG A 137 -2.05 12.74 -10.09
CA ARG A 137 -1.53 14.11 -9.99
C ARG A 137 -0.33 14.19 -9.03
N ALA A 138 -0.39 13.49 -7.90
CA ALA A 138 0.72 13.43 -6.95
C ALA A 138 1.95 12.75 -7.58
N ALA A 139 1.76 11.61 -8.26
CA ALA A 139 2.81 10.91 -8.98
C ALA A 139 3.46 11.80 -10.06
N ARG A 140 2.64 12.54 -10.80
CA ARG A 140 3.10 13.51 -11.81
C ARG A 140 3.96 14.60 -11.21
N SER A 141 3.51 15.19 -10.09
CA SER A 141 4.19 16.35 -9.47
C SER A 141 5.59 16.02 -8.94
N ARG A 142 5.87 14.75 -8.69
CA ARG A 142 7.14 14.25 -8.16
C ARG A 142 7.88 13.33 -9.14
N ASN A 143 7.33 13.14 -10.33
CA ASN A 143 7.80 12.19 -11.32
C ASN A 143 8.07 10.79 -10.74
N VAL A 144 7.11 10.28 -9.97
CA VAL A 144 7.19 8.96 -9.32
C VAL A 144 6.45 7.93 -10.18
N LEU A 145 7.01 6.74 -10.35
CA LEU A 145 6.32 5.65 -11.03
C LEU A 145 5.03 5.29 -10.28
N GLN A 146 3.92 5.21 -11.00
CA GLN A 146 2.63 4.78 -10.47
C GLN A 146 2.23 3.44 -11.07
N ILE A 147 1.78 2.52 -10.23
CA ILE A 147 1.19 1.25 -10.64
C ILE A 147 -0.30 1.29 -10.31
N LEU A 148 -1.16 1.18 -11.32
CA LEU A 148 -2.61 1.18 -11.14
C LEU A 148 -3.13 -0.23 -10.90
N SER A 149 -4.01 -0.39 -9.91
CA SER A 149 -4.67 -1.68 -9.63
C SER A 149 -5.80 -1.97 -10.62
N SER A 150 -5.96 -3.24 -11.01
CA SER A 150 -7.14 -3.69 -11.77
C SER A 150 -8.47 -3.53 -11.03
N VAL A 151 -8.43 -3.35 -9.71
CA VAL A 151 -9.61 -3.02 -8.89
C VAL A 151 -9.65 -1.55 -8.48
N SER A 152 -9.11 -0.67 -9.31
CA SER A 152 -9.22 0.78 -9.17
C SER A 152 -10.69 1.22 -9.21
N SER A 153 -10.98 2.37 -8.62
CA SER A 153 -12.29 3.04 -8.68
C SER A 153 -12.37 4.08 -9.80
N THR A 154 -11.32 4.18 -10.62
CA THR A 154 -11.23 5.09 -11.77
C THR A 154 -10.73 4.32 -12.99
N PRO A 155 -11.28 4.56 -14.19
CA PRO A 155 -10.80 3.95 -15.43
C PRO A 155 -9.32 4.25 -15.68
N ILE A 156 -8.61 3.29 -16.29
CA ILE A 156 -7.17 3.42 -16.55
C ILE A 156 -6.86 4.58 -17.47
N GLU A 157 -7.74 4.86 -18.44
CA GLU A 157 -7.61 5.94 -19.41
C GLU A 157 -7.57 7.30 -18.73
N ASP A 158 -8.46 7.51 -17.74
CA ASP A 158 -8.54 8.76 -16.98
C ASP A 158 -7.32 8.93 -16.08
N VAL A 159 -6.85 7.84 -15.46
CA VAL A 159 -5.67 7.84 -14.60
C VAL A 159 -4.41 8.12 -15.41
N ALA A 160 -4.24 7.47 -16.57
CA ALA A 160 -3.13 7.70 -17.49
C ALA A 160 -3.11 9.16 -17.99
N SER A 161 -4.28 9.69 -18.37
CA SER A 161 -4.44 11.09 -18.78
C SER A 161 -4.05 12.06 -17.66
N ALA A 162 -4.51 11.82 -16.43
CA ALA A 162 -4.18 12.67 -15.28
C ALA A 162 -2.70 12.60 -14.89
N ARG A 163 -2.07 11.43 -15.05
CA ARG A 163 -0.62 11.26 -14.84
C ARG A 163 0.20 11.98 -15.89
N GLY A 164 -0.24 11.95 -17.15
CA GLY A 164 0.43 12.59 -18.29
C GLY A 164 1.69 11.89 -18.77
N GLU A 165 2.05 10.77 -18.17
CA GLU A 165 3.16 9.89 -18.50
C GLU A 165 2.71 8.45 -18.34
N PRO A 166 3.38 7.45 -18.95
CA PRO A 166 2.99 6.04 -18.81
C PRO A 166 2.91 5.59 -17.34
N ILE A 167 1.90 4.82 -17.05
CA ILE A 167 1.70 4.12 -15.76
C ILE A 167 1.86 2.62 -15.98
N TRP A 168 2.23 1.88 -14.93
CA TRP A 168 2.17 0.43 -14.97
C TRP A 168 0.81 -0.06 -14.51
N TYR A 169 0.42 -1.23 -14.97
CA TYR A 169 -0.87 -1.84 -14.64
C TYR A 169 -0.69 -3.10 -13.79
N GLN A 170 -1.35 -3.17 -12.63
CA GLN A 170 -1.37 -4.40 -11.83
C GLN A 170 -2.64 -5.19 -12.15
N LEU A 171 -2.45 -6.47 -12.47
CA LEU A 171 -3.49 -7.40 -12.84
C LEU A 171 -3.75 -8.42 -11.74
N TYR A 172 -5.01 -8.54 -11.31
CA TYR A 172 -5.53 -9.76 -10.72
C TYR A 172 -6.10 -10.61 -11.85
N PRO A 173 -5.52 -11.79 -12.14
CA PRO A 173 -6.06 -12.66 -13.15
C PRO A 173 -7.40 -13.24 -12.69
N THR A 174 -8.25 -13.57 -13.63
CA THR A 174 -9.54 -14.24 -13.39
C THR A 174 -9.48 -15.68 -13.89
N GLY A 175 -10.47 -16.49 -13.50
CA GLY A 175 -10.64 -17.84 -14.05
C GLY A 175 -10.99 -17.87 -15.55
N ARG A 176 -11.32 -16.70 -16.12
CA ARG A 176 -11.65 -16.53 -17.55
C ARG A 176 -10.53 -15.82 -18.29
N TRP A 177 -9.97 -16.51 -19.27
CA TRP A 177 -8.88 -15.98 -20.08
C TRP A 177 -9.30 -14.79 -20.95
N ASP A 178 -10.49 -14.83 -21.55
CA ASP A 178 -11.03 -13.76 -22.39
C ASP A 178 -11.10 -12.41 -21.62
N ILE A 179 -11.41 -12.45 -20.34
CA ILE A 179 -11.41 -11.26 -19.48
C ILE A 179 -9.98 -10.77 -19.28
N THR A 180 -9.05 -11.69 -19.00
CA THR A 180 -7.63 -11.33 -18.87
C THR A 180 -7.11 -10.67 -20.14
N GLN A 181 -7.43 -11.22 -21.33
CA GLN A 181 -7.03 -10.62 -22.61
C GLN A 181 -7.59 -9.20 -22.77
N ARG A 182 -8.87 -8.99 -22.49
CA ARG A 182 -9.49 -7.64 -22.54
C ARG A 182 -8.78 -6.65 -21.64
N LEU A 183 -8.43 -7.06 -20.41
CA LEU A 183 -7.72 -6.19 -19.45
C LEU A 183 -6.31 -5.87 -19.91
N LEU A 184 -5.57 -6.84 -20.47
CA LEU A 184 -4.25 -6.63 -21.04
C LEU A 184 -4.29 -5.65 -22.22
N HIS A 185 -5.17 -5.89 -23.18
CA HIS A 185 -5.34 -5.00 -24.35
C HIS A 185 -5.76 -3.59 -23.93
N ARG A 186 -6.65 -3.48 -22.94
CA ARG A 186 -7.06 -2.16 -22.42
C ARG A 186 -5.90 -1.41 -21.79
N ALA A 187 -5.05 -2.10 -21.02
CA ALA A 187 -3.86 -1.49 -20.43
C ALA A 187 -2.82 -1.09 -21.50
N GLU A 188 -2.60 -1.93 -22.52
CA GLU A 188 -1.72 -1.59 -23.66
C GLU A 188 -2.24 -0.37 -24.43
N ASN A 189 -3.54 -0.32 -24.70
CA ASN A 189 -4.17 0.80 -25.40
C ASN A 189 -4.08 2.11 -24.60
N ALA A 190 -4.08 2.02 -23.28
CA ALA A 190 -3.83 3.16 -22.38
C ALA A 190 -2.35 3.55 -22.29
N GLY A 191 -1.45 2.86 -23.01
CA GLY A 191 -0.02 3.16 -23.07
C GLY A 191 0.82 2.58 -21.94
N CYS A 192 0.31 1.57 -21.20
CA CYS A 192 1.10 0.93 -20.15
C CYS A 192 2.27 0.12 -20.73
N PRO A 193 3.54 0.39 -20.31
CA PRO A 193 4.69 -0.37 -20.78
C PRO A 193 4.90 -1.69 -20.01
N ALA A 194 4.25 -1.85 -18.87
CA ALA A 194 4.44 -3.01 -18.02
C ALA A 194 3.14 -3.42 -17.30
N VAL A 195 2.99 -4.74 -17.10
CA VAL A 195 1.94 -5.35 -16.30
C VAL A 195 2.54 -6.13 -15.13
N VAL A 196 1.93 -5.97 -13.95
CA VAL A 196 2.33 -6.60 -12.69
C VAL A 196 1.28 -7.65 -12.32
N LEU A 197 1.55 -8.91 -12.64
CA LEU A 197 0.67 -10.03 -12.32
C LEU A 197 0.77 -10.36 -10.83
N THR A 198 -0.34 -10.28 -10.12
CA THR A 198 -0.42 -10.65 -8.70
C THR A 198 -0.82 -12.12 -8.55
N VAL A 199 0.00 -12.90 -7.82
CA VAL A 199 -0.16 -14.37 -7.69
C VAL A 199 -0.32 -14.86 -6.24
N ASP A 200 -0.30 -13.95 -5.27
CA ASP A 200 -0.35 -14.24 -3.83
C ASP A 200 -1.75 -14.16 -3.20
N LEU A 201 -2.79 -14.01 -4.03
CA LEU A 201 -4.16 -14.01 -3.55
C LEU A 201 -4.66 -15.45 -3.39
N PRO A 202 -5.07 -15.90 -2.18
CA PRO A 202 -5.58 -17.26 -1.99
C PRO A 202 -6.83 -17.54 -2.82
N ALA A 203 -6.92 -18.73 -3.39
CA ALA A 203 -8.00 -19.15 -4.29
C ALA A 203 -9.42 -19.00 -3.68
N ARG A 204 -9.55 -19.17 -2.37
CA ARG A 204 -10.82 -19.01 -1.63
C ARG A 204 -10.95 -17.67 -0.93
N GLY A 205 -10.12 -16.70 -1.30
CA GLY A 205 -9.99 -15.44 -0.61
C GLY A 205 -9.28 -15.58 0.75
N SER A 206 -9.03 -14.46 1.41
CA SER A 206 -8.39 -14.43 2.72
C SER A 206 -9.39 -14.01 3.80
N ALA A 207 -9.34 -14.67 4.94
CA ALA A 207 -10.14 -14.24 6.10
C ALA A 207 -9.54 -12.93 6.65
N ARG A 208 -10.29 -11.85 6.53
CA ARG A 208 -9.92 -10.53 7.05
C ARG A 208 -10.78 -10.20 8.27
N ASN A 209 -10.52 -10.91 9.35
CA ASN A 209 -11.38 -10.90 10.55
C ASN A 209 -11.56 -9.50 11.14
N THR A 210 -10.49 -8.72 11.20
CA THR A 210 -10.53 -7.35 11.75
C THR A 210 -11.31 -6.41 10.84
N LEU A 211 -11.14 -6.51 9.52
CA LEU A 211 -11.94 -5.78 8.54
C LEU A 211 -13.43 -6.16 8.65
N GLN A 212 -13.76 -7.45 8.74
CA GLN A 212 -15.15 -7.88 8.88
C GLN A 212 -15.81 -7.32 10.14
N ARG A 213 -15.07 -7.24 11.25
CA ARG A 213 -15.57 -6.58 12.47
C ARG A 213 -15.79 -5.08 12.27
N ALA A 214 -14.90 -4.40 11.55
CA ALA A 214 -15.06 -2.99 11.19
C ALA A 214 -16.30 -2.78 10.32
N MET A 215 -16.50 -3.61 9.30
CA MET A 215 -17.68 -3.54 8.42
C MET A 215 -18.99 -3.75 9.17
N ARG A 216 -19.05 -4.68 10.14
CA ARG A 216 -20.24 -4.88 10.97
C ARG A 216 -20.59 -3.68 11.86
N ARG A 217 -19.64 -2.82 12.14
CA ARG A 217 -19.84 -1.58 12.94
C ARG A 217 -20.16 -0.36 12.08
N ASP A 218 -19.95 -0.47 10.79
CA ASP A 218 -20.25 0.60 9.84
C ASP A 218 -21.64 0.37 9.26
N THR A 219 -22.59 1.21 9.66
CA THR A 219 -24.00 1.08 9.27
C THR A 219 -24.34 1.83 7.97
N ARG A 220 -23.35 2.49 7.36
CA ARG A 220 -23.57 3.24 6.13
C ARG A 220 -23.59 2.32 4.92
N ASP A 221 -24.41 2.64 3.94
CA ASP A 221 -24.27 2.05 2.61
C ASP A 221 -23.05 2.62 1.91
N CYS A 222 -22.00 1.81 1.83
CA CYS A 222 -20.71 2.21 1.33
C CYS A 222 -20.53 1.71 -0.12
N ALA A 223 -20.99 2.50 -1.09
CA ALA A 223 -20.93 2.17 -2.49
C ALA A 223 -20.06 3.12 -3.35
N VAL A 224 -19.54 4.20 -2.78
CA VAL A 224 -18.83 5.27 -3.50
C VAL A 224 -17.60 4.84 -4.30
N CYS A 225 -17.03 3.67 -3.99
CA CYS A 225 -15.88 3.13 -4.72
C CYS A 225 -16.29 2.16 -5.85
N HIS A 226 -17.60 2.02 -6.12
CA HIS A 226 -18.18 1.18 -7.17
C HIS A 226 -19.07 2.01 -8.08
N GLU A 227 -19.06 1.73 -9.39
CA GLU A 227 -19.84 2.49 -10.36
C GLU A 227 -21.33 2.28 -10.20
N ASN A 228 -21.76 1.06 -9.85
CA ASN A 228 -23.17 0.73 -9.69
C ASN A 228 -23.40 0.01 -8.35
N PRO A 229 -24.01 0.69 -7.35
CA PRO A 229 -24.28 0.10 -6.04
C PRO A 229 -25.32 -1.01 -6.07
N ASP A 230 -26.18 -1.04 -7.07
CA ASP A 230 -27.33 -1.95 -7.11
C ASP A 230 -27.00 -3.30 -7.78
N VAL A 231 -25.83 -3.44 -8.40
CA VAL A 231 -25.41 -4.68 -9.05
C VAL A 231 -24.67 -5.58 -8.05
N ALA A 232 -25.10 -6.82 -7.95
CA ALA A 232 -24.41 -7.85 -7.18
C ALA A 232 -22.96 -7.98 -7.68
N GLY A 233 -21.99 -7.85 -6.76
CA GLY A 233 -20.56 -7.85 -7.10
C GLY A 233 -19.99 -6.48 -7.45
N ARG A 234 -20.78 -5.45 -7.64
CA ARG A 234 -20.39 -4.03 -7.84
C ARG A 234 -19.13 -3.90 -8.69
N PRO A 235 -19.22 -4.03 -10.03
CA PRO A 235 -18.07 -4.08 -10.90
C PRO A 235 -17.20 -2.82 -10.77
N LYS A 236 -15.90 -3.02 -10.84
CA LYS A 236 -14.93 -1.92 -10.93
C LYS A 236 -14.85 -1.42 -12.37
N PRO A 237 -14.45 -0.16 -12.63
CA PRO A 237 -14.37 0.42 -13.97
C PRO A 237 -13.56 -0.40 -14.98
N MET A 238 -12.55 -1.13 -14.51
CA MET A 238 -11.77 -2.03 -15.38
C MET A 238 -12.58 -3.24 -15.86
N TYR A 239 -13.64 -3.60 -15.14
CA TYR A 239 -14.53 -4.72 -15.44
C TYR A 239 -15.92 -4.23 -15.88
N ALA A 240 -16.08 -2.96 -16.22
CA ALA A 240 -17.32 -2.43 -16.79
C ALA A 240 -17.70 -3.25 -18.03
N ASP A 241 -18.98 -3.53 -18.19
CA ASP A 241 -19.54 -4.34 -19.29
C ASP A 241 -19.03 -5.81 -19.35
N ILE A 242 -18.47 -6.31 -18.24
CA ILE A 242 -18.07 -7.71 -18.11
C ILE A 242 -19.00 -8.39 -17.10
N GLU A 243 -19.83 -9.28 -17.56
CA GLU A 243 -20.60 -10.18 -16.69
C GLU A 243 -19.68 -11.27 -16.18
N MET A 244 -19.55 -11.38 -14.85
CA MET A 244 -18.66 -12.33 -14.19
C MET A 244 -19.25 -12.76 -12.83
N THR A 245 -19.18 -14.06 -12.55
CA THR A 245 -19.56 -14.62 -11.26
C THR A 245 -18.43 -14.47 -10.24
N ALA A 246 -18.74 -14.65 -8.95
CA ALA A 246 -17.74 -14.63 -7.89
C ALA A 246 -16.71 -15.76 -8.04
N GLU A 247 -17.11 -16.93 -8.55
CA GLU A 247 -16.22 -18.06 -8.81
C GLU A 247 -15.23 -17.75 -9.93
N GLU A 248 -15.63 -17.00 -10.95
CA GLU A 248 -14.76 -16.62 -12.07
C GLU A 248 -13.67 -15.63 -11.66
N PHE A 249 -13.82 -14.93 -10.54
CA PHE A 249 -12.73 -14.15 -9.91
C PHE A 249 -11.69 -15.03 -9.23
N SER A 250 -11.90 -16.34 -9.12
CA SER A 250 -10.97 -17.24 -8.46
C SER A 250 -9.67 -17.39 -9.25
N GLN A 251 -8.57 -17.44 -8.53
CA GLN A 251 -7.21 -17.69 -9.06
C GLN A 251 -6.75 -19.14 -8.82
N SER A 252 -7.68 -20.05 -8.51
CA SER A 252 -7.34 -21.42 -8.10
C SER A 252 -6.64 -22.24 -9.17
N ALA A 253 -6.80 -21.88 -10.45
CA ALA A 253 -6.17 -22.55 -11.59
C ALA A 253 -4.94 -21.79 -12.15
N LEU A 254 -4.41 -20.83 -11.43
CA LEU A 254 -3.25 -20.05 -11.87
C LEU A 254 -1.97 -20.90 -11.80
N THR A 255 -1.30 -21.08 -12.93
CA THR A 255 -0.05 -21.85 -13.08
C THR A 255 0.98 -21.02 -13.86
N TRP A 256 2.20 -21.58 -14.02
CA TRP A 256 3.24 -20.93 -14.82
C TRP A 256 2.86 -20.84 -16.31
N GLU A 257 2.06 -21.78 -16.84
CA GLU A 257 1.55 -21.73 -18.21
C GLU A 257 0.67 -20.50 -18.45
N PHE A 258 0.01 -19.98 -17.42
CA PHE A 258 -0.72 -18.72 -17.52
C PHE A 258 0.22 -17.55 -17.85
N LEU A 259 1.41 -17.53 -17.26
CA LEU A 259 2.43 -16.52 -17.55
C LEU A 259 2.93 -16.62 -19.01
N ASP A 260 3.12 -17.84 -19.52
CA ASP A 260 3.50 -18.05 -20.91
C ASP A 260 2.41 -17.60 -21.87
N ARG A 261 1.14 -17.84 -21.54
CA ARG A 261 0.01 -17.29 -22.31
C ARG A 261 0.01 -15.76 -22.32
N MET A 262 0.27 -15.12 -21.17
CA MET A 262 0.39 -13.66 -21.10
C MET A 262 1.53 -13.14 -21.98
N ARG A 263 2.70 -13.80 -21.99
CA ARG A 263 3.83 -13.41 -22.85
C ARG A 263 3.51 -13.40 -24.33
N ASN A 264 2.63 -14.34 -24.74
CA ASN A 264 2.20 -14.42 -26.14
C ASN A 264 1.08 -13.41 -26.47
N GLU A 265 0.40 -12.87 -25.46
CA GLU A 265 -0.76 -12.00 -25.64
C GLU A 265 -0.42 -10.51 -25.59
N THR A 266 0.63 -10.10 -24.88
CA THR A 266 0.96 -8.69 -24.67
C THR A 266 2.41 -8.37 -24.98
N LYS A 267 2.67 -7.15 -25.42
CA LYS A 267 4.03 -6.59 -25.60
C LYS A 267 4.54 -5.91 -24.33
N MET A 268 3.68 -5.70 -23.34
CA MET A 268 4.08 -5.14 -22.05
C MET A 268 5.12 -6.03 -21.36
N LYS A 269 6.06 -5.40 -20.66
CA LYS A 269 6.95 -6.13 -19.74
C LYS A 269 6.15 -6.74 -18.62
N ILE A 270 6.38 -8.03 -18.29
CA ILE A 270 5.61 -8.73 -17.27
C ILE A 270 6.47 -8.88 -16.01
N LEU A 271 5.91 -8.40 -14.88
CA LEU A 271 6.45 -8.64 -13.55
C LEU A 271 5.50 -9.55 -12.78
N VAL A 272 6.04 -10.36 -11.90
CA VAL A 272 5.24 -11.22 -11.00
C VAL A 272 5.34 -10.69 -9.58
N LYS A 273 4.18 -10.37 -8.96
CA LYS A 273 4.08 -9.90 -7.58
C LYS A 273 3.52 -11.01 -6.69
N GLY A 274 4.23 -11.33 -5.60
CA GLY A 274 3.81 -12.33 -4.62
C GLY A 274 4.67 -13.59 -4.62
N ILE A 275 5.85 -13.55 -5.21
CA ILE A 275 6.87 -14.58 -5.10
C ILE A 275 7.78 -14.22 -3.90
N VAL A 276 8.04 -15.18 -3.01
CA VAL A 276 8.90 -15.08 -1.83
C VAL A 276 9.91 -16.21 -1.80
#